data_3788b17333c37dbd6bb550d909c7c2a6
#
_entry.id   3788b17333c37dbd6bb550d909c7c2a6
#
_cell.length_a   1.000
_cell.length_b   1.000
_cell.length_c   1.000
_cell.angle_alpha   90.00
_cell.angle_beta   90.00
_cell.angle_gamma   90.00
#
_symmetry.space_group_name_H-M   'P 1'
#
loop_
_entity.id
_entity.type
_entity.pdbx_description
1 polymer ?
#
loop_
_entity_poly.entity_id
_entity_poly.type
_entity_poly.pdbx_seq_one_letter_code
_entity_poly.pdbx_strand_id
1 'polypeptide(L)'
;MTESILDAVRVVLYEPQNHINIAAVVRAMKNMGVRSLRLVRPVEYDPFRLEGIAHDTDDIIERIERYDTLEEALSDCVRVAGFTARRRAAKRKILAPREAAGELLGFAQEGPVALLFGREDAGLPNEALDQAHVVITIPTTDHSSLNLAQAAMLALYELHLAANDATRSLRPPRKDAPPSRQDEYELFFKDAERALRSIEFFKTRFPEHIKRSLRSLTYRADPDGREISFMRAVAIEVVRYLERTGKT
;
A
#
# COMPACT_ATOMS: atom_id res chain seq x y z
N MET A 1 -7.95 -6.96 22.25
CA MET A 1 -7.22 -6.60 21.02
C MET A 1 -6.01 -7.50 21.00
N THR A 2 -5.85 -8.32 19.99
CA THR A 2 -4.61 -9.09 19.80
C THR A 2 -3.48 -8.09 19.58
N GLU A 3 -2.42 -8.18 20.38
CA GLU A 3 -1.21 -7.37 20.19
C GLU A 3 -0.63 -7.65 18.79
N SER A 4 -0.40 -6.59 18.04
CA SER A 4 0.25 -6.69 16.73
C SER A 4 1.74 -6.98 16.93
N ILE A 5 2.33 -7.82 16.06
CA ILE A 5 3.78 -8.02 16.05
C ILE A 5 4.53 -6.71 15.76
N LEU A 6 3.88 -5.76 15.13
CA LEU A 6 4.44 -4.43 14.86
C LEU A 6 4.59 -3.59 16.15
N ASP A 7 3.93 -3.94 17.24
CA ASP A 7 4.12 -3.30 18.54
C ASP A 7 5.53 -3.57 19.12
N ALA A 8 6.22 -4.60 18.64
CA ALA A 8 7.63 -4.88 18.97
C ALA A 8 8.63 -4.08 18.10
N VAL A 9 8.17 -3.33 17.09
CA VAL A 9 9.06 -2.54 16.23
C VAL A 9 9.33 -1.17 16.85
N ARG A 10 10.62 -0.78 16.92
CA ARG A 10 11.10 0.52 17.36
C ARG A 10 11.67 1.28 16.17
N VAL A 11 11.11 2.43 15.83
CA VAL A 11 11.75 3.36 14.90
C VAL A 11 12.71 4.22 15.67
N VAL A 12 13.98 4.23 15.30
CA VAL A 12 15.03 4.99 15.97
C VAL A 12 15.61 6.00 14.99
N LEU A 13 15.47 7.29 15.27
CA LEU A 13 16.06 8.38 14.50
C LEU A 13 17.29 8.91 15.23
N TYR A 14 18.44 8.74 14.60
CA TYR A 14 19.72 9.21 15.12
C TYR A 14 20.02 10.61 14.62
N GLU A 15 20.05 11.58 15.53
CA GLU A 15 20.29 13.01 15.29
C GLU A 15 19.43 13.62 14.17
N PRO A 16 18.11 13.41 14.17
CA PRO A 16 17.25 14.03 13.16
C PRO A 16 17.32 15.56 13.28
N GLN A 17 17.48 16.25 12.14
CA GLN A 17 17.75 17.70 12.11
C GLN A 17 16.55 18.53 11.73
N ASN A 18 15.47 17.90 11.27
CA ASN A 18 14.29 18.61 10.80
C ASN A 18 13.01 18.02 11.43
N HIS A 19 12.31 18.85 12.19
CA HIS A 19 11.03 18.47 12.83
C HIS A 19 9.96 18.06 11.80
N ILE A 20 9.98 18.59 10.57
CA ILE A 20 9.08 18.19 9.50
C ILE A 20 9.30 16.71 9.13
N ASN A 21 10.56 16.26 9.09
CA ASN A 21 10.87 14.87 8.84
C ASN A 21 10.42 13.96 9.99
N ILE A 22 10.59 14.42 11.25
CA ILE A 22 10.09 13.69 12.42
C ILE A 22 8.58 13.51 12.32
N ALA A 23 7.83 14.59 12.06
CA ALA A 23 6.38 14.54 11.90
C ALA A 23 5.94 13.63 10.73
N ALA A 24 6.65 13.68 9.61
CA ALA A 24 6.36 12.82 8.47
C ALA A 24 6.65 11.33 8.77
N VAL A 25 7.68 11.02 9.57
CA VAL A 25 7.94 9.66 10.06
C VAL A 25 6.84 9.21 11.01
N VAL A 26 6.41 10.05 11.95
CA VAL A 26 5.27 9.76 12.86
C VAL A 26 4.02 9.40 12.07
N ARG A 27 3.71 10.18 11.04
CA ARG A 27 2.57 9.90 10.17
C ARG A 27 2.73 8.58 9.39
N ALA A 28 3.93 8.28 8.91
CA ALA A 28 4.24 7.00 8.27
C ALA A 28 4.03 5.82 9.24
N MET A 29 4.51 5.96 10.48
CA MET A 29 4.33 4.97 11.54
C MET A 29 2.85 4.72 11.83
N LYS A 30 2.04 5.76 11.98
CA LYS A 30 0.59 5.66 12.18
C LYS A 30 -0.10 4.90 11.06
N ASN A 31 0.24 5.23 9.81
CA ASN A 31 -0.32 4.57 8.64
C ASN A 31 0.02 3.08 8.55
N MET A 32 1.21 2.71 9.03
CA MET A 32 1.74 1.34 8.93
C MET A 32 1.63 0.54 10.24
N GLY A 33 0.98 1.08 11.27
CA GLY A 33 0.67 0.36 12.50
C GLY A 33 1.81 0.25 13.50
N VAL A 34 2.92 0.99 13.32
CA VAL A 34 4.04 1.04 14.27
C VAL A 34 3.89 2.24 15.20
N ARG A 35 4.14 2.06 16.49
CA ARG A 35 3.79 3.05 17.52
C ARG A 35 4.95 3.59 18.35
N SER A 36 6.11 2.92 18.38
CA SER A 36 7.24 3.32 19.20
C SER A 36 8.27 4.08 18.39
N LEU A 37 8.46 5.36 18.73
CA LEU A 37 9.48 6.25 18.15
C LEU A 37 10.49 6.63 19.23
N ARG A 38 11.77 6.43 18.92
CA ARG A 38 12.90 6.83 19.74
C ARG A 38 13.75 7.85 19.00
N LEU A 39 14.05 8.95 19.66
CA LEU A 39 14.88 10.03 19.13
C LEU A 39 16.18 10.12 19.90
N VAL A 40 17.31 9.93 19.23
CA VAL A 40 18.64 10.09 19.82
C VAL A 40 19.17 11.45 19.42
N ARG A 41 19.41 12.32 20.39
CA ARG A 41 19.91 13.70 20.22
C ARG A 41 19.20 14.46 19.09
N PRO A 42 17.87 14.55 19.09
CA PRO A 42 17.15 15.28 18.05
C PRO A 42 17.45 16.78 18.14
N VAL A 43 17.24 17.50 17.01
CA VAL A 43 17.13 18.96 17.06
C VAL A 43 16.00 19.35 18.01
N GLU A 44 16.14 20.49 18.69
CA GLU A 44 15.03 21.03 19.46
C GLU A 44 13.80 21.25 18.58
N TYR A 45 12.66 20.76 19.05
CA TYR A 45 11.38 20.97 18.38
C TYR A 45 10.26 21.12 19.41
N ASP A 46 9.27 21.88 19.04
CA ASP A 46 8.03 22.00 19.79
C ASP A 46 7.09 20.85 19.39
N PRO A 47 6.66 19.96 20.32
CA PRO A 47 5.72 18.89 20.04
C PRO A 47 4.43 19.36 19.34
N PHE A 48 3.93 20.53 19.68
CA PHE A 48 2.75 21.13 19.06
C PHE A 48 2.92 21.38 17.55
N ARG A 49 4.15 21.61 17.08
CA ARG A 49 4.44 21.72 15.65
C ARG A 49 4.41 20.38 14.93
N LEU A 50 4.66 19.29 15.64
CA LEU A 50 4.51 17.95 15.07
C LEU A 50 3.04 17.61 14.81
N GLU A 51 2.16 17.93 15.76
CA GLU A 51 0.71 17.72 15.66
C GLU A 51 0.11 18.45 14.45
N GLY A 52 0.54 19.69 14.18
CA GLY A 52 0.10 20.47 13.04
C GLY A 52 0.44 19.86 11.66
N ILE A 53 1.42 18.95 11.61
CA ILE A 53 1.89 18.27 10.38
C ILE A 53 1.38 16.83 10.33
N ALA A 54 1.39 16.15 11.45
CA ALA A 54 1.03 14.73 11.59
C ALA A 54 -0.35 14.59 12.25
N HIS A 55 -1.41 14.94 11.52
CA HIS A 55 -2.79 14.86 12.04
C HIS A 55 -3.16 13.47 12.54
N ASP A 56 -3.92 13.40 13.65
CA ASP A 56 -4.41 12.18 14.29
C ASP A 56 -3.30 11.22 14.77
N THR A 57 -2.18 11.76 15.27
CA THR A 57 -1.03 10.97 15.72
C THR A 57 -0.61 11.22 17.16
N ASP A 58 -1.46 11.85 17.96
CA ASP A 58 -1.19 12.23 19.36
C ASP A 58 -0.77 11.02 20.18
N ASP A 59 -1.37 9.86 19.93
CA ASP A 59 -1.05 8.58 20.57
C ASP A 59 0.40 8.11 20.32
N ILE A 60 1.06 8.57 19.26
CA ILE A 60 2.49 8.31 18.99
C ILE A 60 3.33 9.46 19.56
N ILE A 61 2.93 10.71 19.32
CA ILE A 61 3.71 11.90 19.72
C ILE A 61 3.90 11.95 21.22
N GLU A 62 2.87 11.67 22.02
CA GLU A 62 2.92 11.63 23.48
C GLU A 62 3.85 10.54 24.04
N ARG A 63 4.15 9.52 23.24
CA ARG A 63 5.00 8.37 23.61
C ARG A 63 6.39 8.44 23.01
N ILE A 64 6.78 9.56 22.35
CA ILE A 64 8.13 9.73 21.83
C ILE A 64 9.12 9.68 22.98
N GLU A 65 10.03 8.73 22.91
CA GLU A 65 11.14 8.61 23.86
C GLU A 65 12.37 9.36 23.33
N ARG A 66 13.07 10.08 24.22
CA ARG A 66 14.30 10.81 23.88
C ARG A 66 15.47 10.23 24.62
N TYR A 67 16.60 10.10 23.95
CA TYR A 67 17.81 9.49 24.46
C TYR A 67 19.02 10.36 24.14
N ASP A 68 19.99 10.37 25.07
CA ASP A 68 21.27 11.07 24.86
C ASP A 68 22.26 10.20 24.09
N THR A 69 22.15 8.87 24.20
CA THR A 69 23.03 7.92 23.54
C THR A 69 22.25 6.90 22.70
N LEU A 70 22.91 6.37 21.66
CA LEU A 70 22.33 5.32 20.83
C LEU A 70 22.24 3.98 21.59
N GLU A 71 23.22 3.73 22.44
CA GLU A 71 23.28 2.53 23.30
C GLU A 71 22.04 2.41 24.20
N GLU A 72 21.64 3.51 24.83
CA GLU A 72 20.43 3.56 25.64
C GLU A 72 19.17 3.32 24.82
N ALA A 73 19.09 3.97 23.65
CA ALA A 73 17.94 3.84 22.73
C ALA A 73 17.78 2.43 22.15
N LEU A 74 18.82 1.61 22.15
CA LEU A 74 18.83 0.25 21.60
C LEU A 74 18.91 -0.84 22.68
N SER A 75 19.00 -0.49 23.93
CA SER A 75 19.36 -1.39 25.05
C SER A 75 18.45 -2.60 25.22
N ASP A 76 17.16 -2.48 24.87
CA ASP A 76 16.16 -3.55 24.96
C ASP A 76 15.97 -4.30 23.62
N CYS A 77 16.66 -3.89 22.56
CA CYS A 77 16.42 -4.44 21.22
C CYS A 77 17.22 -5.73 20.99
N VAL A 78 16.54 -6.79 20.61
CA VAL A 78 17.18 -8.08 20.24
C VAL A 78 17.78 -8.04 18.83
N ARG A 79 17.33 -7.12 17.99
CA ARG A 79 17.83 -6.94 16.63
C ARG A 79 17.80 -5.48 16.21
N VAL A 80 18.85 -5.04 15.52
CA VAL A 80 18.99 -3.67 15.00
C VAL A 80 19.27 -3.73 13.51
N ALA A 81 18.46 -3.02 12.72
CA ALA A 81 18.62 -2.86 11.28
C ALA A 81 18.99 -1.42 10.96
N GLY A 82 20.20 -1.18 10.46
CA GLY A 82 20.68 0.16 10.10
C GLY A 82 20.43 0.47 8.63
N PHE A 83 19.72 1.58 8.37
CA PHE A 83 19.41 2.02 7.01
C PHE A 83 20.48 2.96 6.45
N THR A 84 21.07 2.61 5.31
CA THR A 84 22.06 3.45 4.63
C THR A 84 22.07 3.23 3.13
N ALA A 85 22.23 4.32 2.38
CA ALA A 85 22.49 4.28 0.93
C ALA A 85 23.98 4.12 0.60
N ARG A 86 24.87 4.37 1.58
CA ARG A 86 26.33 4.37 1.34
C ARG A 86 26.90 2.97 1.37
N ARG A 87 27.67 2.60 0.35
CA ARG A 87 28.49 1.41 0.40
C ARG A 87 29.61 1.59 1.43
N ARG A 88 29.75 0.63 2.32
CA ARG A 88 30.77 0.61 3.39
C ARG A 88 31.72 -0.57 3.22
N ALA A 89 32.95 -0.42 3.72
CA ALA A 89 34.01 -1.43 3.58
C ALA A 89 33.80 -2.68 4.47
N ALA A 90 32.99 -2.59 5.52
CA ALA A 90 32.77 -3.71 6.44
C ALA A 90 31.98 -4.85 5.78
N LYS A 91 32.40 -6.09 6.00
CA LYS A 91 31.66 -7.30 5.59
C LYS A 91 30.43 -7.45 6.46
N ARG A 92 29.30 -6.90 6.03
CA ARG A 92 28.01 -7.01 6.70
C ARG A 92 26.98 -7.62 5.76
N LYS A 93 25.97 -8.27 6.33
CA LYS A 93 24.81 -8.68 5.58
C LYS A 93 24.05 -7.43 5.13
N ILE A 94 23.89 -7.27 3.83
CA ILE A 94 23.12 -6.17 3.23
C ILE A 94 21.87 -6.78 2.61
N LEU A 95 20.72 -6.23 2.95
CA LEU A 95 19.43 -6.69 2.47
C LEU A 95 18.64 -5.51 1.89
N ALA A 96 17.71 -5.80 0.97
CA ALA A 96 16.64 -4.88 0.63
C ALA A 96 15.55 -4.90 1.72
N PRO A 97 14.74 -3.84 1.86
CA PRO A 97 13.69 -3.78 2.89
C PRO A 97 12.74 -4.99 2.88
N ARG A 98 12.32 -5.42 1.70
CA ARG A 98 11.43 -6.59 1.52
C ARG A 98 12.06 -7.90 2.04
N GLU A 99 13.33 -8.10 1.76
CA GLU A 99 14.05 -9.30 2.22
C GLU A 99 14.26 -9.28 3.75
N ALA A 100 14.52 -8.09 4.30
CA ALA A 100 14.74 -7.91 5.74
C ALA A 100 13.46 -8.00 6.55
N ALA A 101 12.30 -7.66 5.99
CA ALA A 101 11.04 -7.54 6.73
C ALA A 101 10.66 -8.86 7.42
N GLY A 102 10.69 -9.99 6.71
CA GLY A 102 10.39 -11.29 7.28
C GLY A 102 11.36 -11.71 8.38
N GLU A 103 12.67 -11.45 8.19
CA GLU A 103 13.70 -11.74 9.19
C GLU A 103 13.49 -10.91 10.47
N LEU A 104 13.24 -9.61 10.32
CA LEU A 104 13.03 -8.71 11.46
C LEU A 104 11.77 -9.08 12.25
N LEU A 105 10.68 -9.42 11.56
CA LEU A 105 9.45 -9.87 12.24
C LEU A 105 9.63 -11.22 12.92
N GLY A 106 10.49 -12.10 12.43
CA GLY A 106 10.88 -13.32 13.13
C GLY A 106 11.52 -13.00 14.49
N PHE A 107 12.48 -12.07 14.53
CA PHE A 107 13.08 -11.61 15.78
C PHE A 107 12.12 -10.80 16.66
N ALA A 108 11.14 -10.11 16.08
CA ALA A 108 10.14 -9.38 16.83
C ALA A 108 9.24 -10.27 17.71
N GLN A 109 9.24 -11.58 17.47
CA GLN A 109 8.58 -12.56 18.36
C GLN A 109 9.40 -12.82 19.64
N GLU A 110 10.70 -12.55 19.62
CA GLU A 110 11.61 -12.79 20.75
C GLU A 110 11.81 -11.52 21.59
N GLY A 111 11.60 -10.35 20.99
CA GLY A 111 11.76 -9.06 21.67
C GLY A 111 11.77 -7.88 20.71
N PRO A 112 11.95 -6.64 21.20
CA PRO A 112 11.93 -5.46 20.37
C PRO A 112 13.01 -5.47 19.28
N VAL A 113 12.64 -5.01 18.08
CA VAL A 113 13.54 -4.84 16.93
C VAL A 113 13.61 -3.38 16.53
N ALA A 114 14.82 -2.87 16.26
CA ALA A 114 15.02 -1.47 15.91
C ALA A 114 15.25 -1.27 14.39
N LEU A 115 14.57 -0.27 13.83
CA LEU A 115 14.83 0.31 12.53
C LEU A 115 15.58 1.62 12.73
N LEU A 116 16.87 1.62 12.50
CA LEU A 116 17.75 2.74 12.77
C LEU A 116 18.00 3.57 11.51
N PHE A 117 17.61 4.85 11.57
CA PHE A 117 17.82 5.84 10.52
C PHE A 117 18.72 6.96 11.02
N GLY A 118 19.56 7.48 10.13
CA GLY A 118 20.50 8.56 10.45
C GLY A 118 20.01 9.94 10.02
N ARG A 119 20.91 10.90 10.17
CA ARG A 119 20.73 12.32 9.81
C ARG A 119 20.39 12.49 8.34
N GLU A 120 19.66 13.54 8.04
CA GLU A 120 19.23 13.86 6.68
C GLU A 120 20.40 14.21 5.75
N ASP A 121 21.42 14.89 6.28
CA ASP A 121 22.59 15.36 5.53
C ASP A 121 23.72 14.33 5.42
N ALA A 122 23.90 13.53 6.48
CA ALA A 122 25.07 12.65 6.62
C ALA A 122 24.71 11.16 6.70
N GLY A 123 23.44 10.79 6.94
CA GLY A 123 23.04 9.41 7.20
C GLY A 123 23.59 8.88 8.53
N LEU A 124 23.72 7.57 8.66
CA LEU A 124 24.32 6.95 9.84
C LEU A 124 25.84 7.04 9.79
N PRO A 125 26.51 7.46 10.88
CA PRO A 125 27.95 7.36 11.02
C PRO A 125 28.37 5.88 11.21
N ASN A 126 29.67 5.60 11.11
CA ASN A 126 30.16 4.22 11.24
C ASN A 126 29.88 3.63 12.62
N GLU A 127 30.07 4.44 13.66
CA GLU A 127 29.87 4.06 15.08
C GLU A 127 28.39 3.62 15.33
N ALA A 128 27.43 4.28 14.69
CA ALA A 128 26.02 3.88 14.78
C ALA A 128 25.73 2.60 13.96
N LEU A 129 26.34 2.47 12.78
CA LEU A 129 26.23 1.25 11.99
C LEU A 129 26.92 0.06 12.65
N ASP A 130 27.95 0.29 13.48
CA ASP A 130 28.63 -0.77 14.22
C ASP A 130 27.74 -1.45 15.26
N GLN A 131 26.65 -0.81 15.67
CA GLN A 131 25.62 -1.37 16.52
C GLN A 131 24.49 -2.09 15.75
N ALA A 132 24.51 -2.04 14.41
CA ALA A 132 23.52 -2.73 13.60
C ALA A 132 23.92 -4.19 13.31
N HIS A 133 23.01 -5.11 13.47
CA HIS A 133 23.17 -6.53 13.12
C HIS A 133 23.07 -6.76 11.62
N VAL A 134 22.24 -5.95 10.94
CA VAL A 134 22.02 -6.02 9.49
C VAL A 134 21.98 -4.60 8.93
N VAL A 135 22.50 -4.44 7.72
CA VAL A 135 22.41 -3.19 6.97
C VAL A 135 21.30 -3.33 5.94
N ILE A 136 20.43 -2.33 5.88
CA ILE A 136 19.37 -2.28 4.88
C ILE A 136 19.66 -1.15 3.90
N THR A 137 19.68 -1.49 2.62
CA THR A 137 19.81 -0.53 1.54
C THR A 137 18.56 -0.56 0.67
N ILE A 138 17.92 0.58 0.54
CA ILE A 138 16.75 0.72 -0.34
C ILE A 138 17.28 0.84 -1.77
N PRO A 139 16.88 -0.06 -2.69
CA PRO A 139 17.30 0.03 -4.09
C PRO A 139 16.76 1.32 -4.73
N THR A 140 17.66 2.07 -5.34
CA THR A 140 17.35 3.31 -6.07
C THR A 140 18.13 3.33 -7.38
N THR A 141 17.94 4.37 -8.19
CA THR A 141 18.80 4.67 -9.33
C THR A 141 20.18 5.19 -8.83
N ASP A 142 20.98 5.77 -9.73
CA ASP A 142 22.25 6.40 -9.35
C ASP A 142 22.09 7.51 -8.31
N HIS A 143 20.90 8.10 -8.20
CA HIS A 143 20.54 9.04 -7.14
C HIS A 143 20.08 8.26 -5.89
N SER A 144 21.03 7.86 -5.07
CA SER A 144 20.80 6.92 -3.95
C SER A 144 20.28 7.58 -2.66
N SER A 145 20.32 8.90 -2.54
CA SER A 145 19.89 9.60 -1.31
C SER A 145 18.38 9.77 -1.30
N LEU A 146 17.72 9.14 -0.33
CA LEU A 146 16.29 9.35 -0.04
C LEU A 146 16.13 10.29 1.14
N ASN A 147 15.05 11.07 1.14
CA ASN A 147 14.61 11.78 2.33
C ASN A 147 14.35 10.80 3.48
N LEU A 148 14.64 11.20 4.71
CA LEU A 148 14.50 10.39 5.92
C LEU A 148 13.08 9.76 6.03
N ALA A 149 12.04 10.58 5.87
CA ALA A 149 10.66 10.10 5.99
C ALA A 149 10.26 9.17 4.84
N GLN A 150 10.78 9.38 3.64
CA GLN A 150 10.57 8.48 2.51
C GLN A 150 11.23 7.12 2.76
N ALA A 151 12.47 7.10 3.25
CA ALA A 151 13.17 5.87 3.61
C ALA A 151 12.42 5.10 4.71
N ALA A 152 11.96 5.81 5.75
CA ALA A 152 11.16 5.22 6.82
C ALA A 152 9.83 4.66 6.31
N MET A 153 9.11 5.39 5.44
CA MET A 153 7.86 4.92 4.86
C MET A 153 8.05 3.61 4.09
N LEU A 154 9.09 3.50 3.25
CA LEU A 154 9.36 2.28 2.48
C LEU A 154 9.67 1.09 3.40
N ALA A 155 10.47 1.30 4.44
CA ALA A 155 10.78 0.27 5.42
C ALA A 155 9.53 -0.21 6.18
N LEU A 156 8.74 0.74 6.66
CA LEU A 156 7.51 0.46 7.40
C LEU A 156 6.44 -0.20 6.53
N TYR A 157 6.35 0.17 5.26
CA TYR A 157 5.43 -0.44 4.29
C TYR A 157 5.76 -1.92 4.06
N GLU A 158 7.03 -2.26 3.84
CA GLU A 158 7.43 -3.66 3.63
C GLU A 158 7.21 -4.50 4.91
N LEU A 159 7.47 -3.94 6.10
CA LEU A 159 7.14 -4.60 7.37
C LEU A 159 5.63 -4.80 7.56
N HIS A 160 4.84 -3.79 7.26
CA HIS A 160 3.36 -3.86 7.33
C HIS A 160 2.82 -4.97 6.44
N LEU A 161 3.31 -5.07 5.19
CA LEU A 161 2.93 -6.15 4.27
C LEU A 161 3.36 -7.52 4.79
N ALA A 162 4.59 -7.64 5.31
CA ALA A 162 5.12 -8.89 5.81
C ALA A 162 4.44 -9.36 7.10
N ALA A 163 3.99 -8.42 7.95
CA ALA A 163 3.24 -8.73 9.16
C ALA A 163 1.86 -9.32 8.86
N ASN A 164 1.37 -9.16 7.64
CA ASN A 164 0.01 -9.56 7.23
C ASN A 164 -1.06 -9.04 8.21
N ASP A 165 -0.76 -7.93 8.88
CA ASP A 165 -1.55 -7.35 9.95
C ASP A 165 -2.52 -6.36 9.34
N ALA A 166 -3.82 -6.62 9.51
CA ALA A 166 -4.94 -5.71 9.26
C ALA A 166 -4.76 -4.71 8.11
N THR A 167 -4.14 -5.12 7.01
CA THR A 167 -4.22 -4.34 5.79
C THR A 167 -5.69 -4.11 5.53
N ARG A 168 -6.09 -2.86 5.56
CA ARG A 168 -7.46 -2.46 5.27
C ARG A 168 -7.81 -3.04 3.92
N SER A 169 -8.65 -4.08 3.89
CA SER A 169 -9.10 -4.67 2.64
C SER A 169 -9.63 -3.55 1.75
N LEU A 170 -9.19 -3.55 0.50
CA LEU A 170 -9.74 -2.63 -0.49
C LEU A 170 -11.26 -2.79 -0.45
N ARG A 171 -11.97 -1.71 -0.16
CA ARG A 171 -13.42 -1.76 -0.20
C ARG A 171 -13.82 -1.94 -1.65
N PRO A 172 -14.71 -2.90 -1.96
CA PRO A 172 -15.24 -3.04 -3.30
C PRO A 172 -15.93 -1.72 -3.72
N PRO A 173 -16.06 -1.46 -5.02
CA PRO A 173 -16.80 -0.31 -5.53
C PRO A 173 -18.19 -0.21 -4.88
N ARG A 174 -18.71 1.00 -4.70
CA ARG A 174 -20.02 1.22 -4.06
C ARG A 174 -21.19 0.50 -4.74
N LYS A 175 -21.04 0.14 -6.01
CA LYS A 175 -22.02 -0.55 -6.85
C LYS A 175 -21.50 -1.92 -7.30
N ASP A 176 -20.81 -2.61 -6.41
CA ASP A 176 -20.37 -3.97 -6.68
C ASP A 176 -21.59 -4.90 -6.77
N ALA A 177 -21.61 -5.73 -7.79
CA ALA A 177 -22.59 -6.78 -7.99
C ALA A 177 -21.83 -8.10 -8.26
N PRO A 178 -22.46 -9.25 -7.96
CA PRO A 178 -21.80 -10.52 -8.27
C PRO A 178 -21.54 -10.63 -9.78
N PRO A 179 -20.52 -11.39 -10.19
CA PRO A 179 -20.26 -11.68 -11.59
C PRO A 179 -21.50 -12.23 -12.28
N SER A 180 -21.72 -11.84 -13.54
CA SER A 180 -22.83 -12.35 -14.34
C SER A 180 -22.73 -13.84 -14.55
N ARG A 181 -23.88 -14.52 -14.47
CA ARG A 181 -23.98 -15.94 -14.75
C ARG A 181 -24.08 -16.18 -16.25
N GLN A 182 -23.66 -17.37 -16.70
CA GLN A 182 -23.67 -17.72 -18.11
C GLN A 182 -25.09 -17.66 -18.74
N ASP A 183 -26.12 -18.01 -17.98
CA ASP A 183 -27.51 -17.92 -18.42
C ASP A 183 -27.95 -16.46 -18.65
N GLU A 184 -27.45 -15.50 -17.88
CA GLU A 184 -27.73 -14.06 -18.05
C GLU A 184 -27.10 -13.52 -19.34
N TYR A 185 -25.86 -13.92 -19.64
CA TYR A 185 -25.21 -13.62 -20.93
C TYR A 185 -26.04 -14.14 -22.12
N GLU A 186 -26.49 -15.39 -22.07
CA GLU A 186 -27.27 -15.99 -23.15
C GLU A 186 -28.62 -15.31 -23.33
N LEU A 187 -29.28 -14.91 -22.24
CA LEU A 187 -30.53 -14.13 -22.31
C LEU A 187 -30.27 -12.76 -22.95
N PHE A 188 -29.19 -12.08 -22.56
CA PHE A 188 -28.82 -10.82 -23.19
C PHE A 188 -28.56 -10.99 -24.71
N PHE A 189 -27.77 -11.96 -25.12
CA PHE A 189 -27.47 -12.17 -26.54
C PHE A 189 -28.71 -12.49 -27.36
N LYS A 190 -29.65 -13.25 -26.80
CA LYS A 190 -30.95 -13.53 -27.43
C LYS A 190 -31.78 -12.26 -27.65
N ASP A 191 -31.90 -11.43 -26.61
CA ASP A 191 -32.66 -10.18 -26.66
C ASP A 191 -31.93 -9.13 -27.56
N ALA A 192 -30.61 -9.07 -27.54
CA ALA A 192 -29.85 -8.23 -28.44
C ALA A 192 -29.98 -8.64 -29.92
N GLU A 193 -29.95 -9.94 -30.22
CA GLU A 193 -30.20 -10.44 -31.58
C GLU A 193 -31.60 -10.06 -32.08
N ARG A 194 -32.62 -10.22 -31.22
CA ARG A 194 -34.02 -9.83 -31.53
C ARG A 194 -34.09 -8.33 -31.83
N ALA A 195 -33.48 -7.48 -30.99
CA ALA A 195 -33.45 -6.04 -31.17
C ALA A 195 -32.76 -5.65 -32.49
N LEU A 196 -31.58 -6.23 -32.75
CA LEU A 196 -30.85 -5.97 -34.01
C LEU A 196 -31.60 -6.40 -35.25
N ARG A 197 -32.39 -7.50 -35.18
CA ARG A 197 -33.27 -7.94 -36.29
C ARG A 197 -34.40 -6.96 -36.50
N SER A 198 -35.05 -6.49 -35.44
CA SER A 198 -36.20 -5.59 -35.54
C SER A 198 -35.88 -4.23 -36.14
N ILE A 199 -34.62 -3.77 -36.02
CA ILE A 199 -34.13 -2.55 -36.69
C ILE A 199 -33.42 -2.81 -38.01
N GLU A 200 -33.55 -4.00 -38.58
CA GLU A 200 -32.95 -4.43 -39.85
C GLU A 200 -31.41 -4.30 -39.90
N PHE A 201 -30.73 -4.35 -38.74
CA PHE A 201 -29.28 -4.15 -38.65
C PHE A 201 -28.48 -5.16 -39.49
N PHE A 202 -29.01 -6.33 -39.73
CA PHE A 202 -28.37 -7.40 -40.49
C PHE A 202 -28.64 -7.34 -41.99
N LYS A 203 -29.44 -6.39 -42.50
CA LYS A 203 -29.89 -6.35 -43.90
C LYS A 203 -28.75 -6.42 -44.94
N THR A 204 -27.58 -5.82 -44.62
CA THR A 204 -26.42 -5.79 -45.52
C THR A 204 -25.16 -6.40 -44.89
N ARG A 205 -25.32 -7.21 -43.81
CA ARG A 205 -24.23 -7.73 -42.99
C ARG A 205 -24.40 -9.21 -42.73
N PHE A 206 -23.28 -9.91 -42.54
CA PHE A 206 -23.30 -11.31 -42.12
C PHE A 206 -23.62 -11.43 -40.62
N PRO A 207 -24.80 -11.91 -40.24
CA PRO A 207 -25.24 -11.94 -38.87
C PRO A 207 -24.27 -12.66 -37.90
N GLU A 208 -23.69 -13.77 -38.36
CA GLU A 208 -22.80 -14.59 -37.54
C GLU A 208 -21.51 -13.85 -37.12
N HIS A 209 -20.95 -13.04 -38.00
CA HIS A 209 -19.77 -12.22 -37.64
C HIS A 209 -20.11 -11.16 -36.58
N ILE A 210 -21.27 -10.53 -36.72
CA ILE A 210 -21.72 -9.52 -35.77
C ILE A 210 -21.99 -10.16 -34.41
N LYS A 211 -22.69 -11.29 -34.39
CA LYS A 211 -22.97 -12.03 -33.15
C LYS A 211 -21.68 -12.46 -32.42
N ARG A 212 -20.69 -12.96 -33.18
CA ARG A 212 -19.37 -13.30 -32.61
C ARG A 212 -18.66 -12.06 -32.04
N SER A 213 -18.71 -10.95 -32.76
CA SER A 213 -18.09 -9.70 -32.32
C SER A 213 -18.76 -9.18 -31.04
N LEU A 214 -20.10 -9.18 -31.00
CA LEU A 214 -20.85 -8.76 -29.82
C LEU A 214 -20.51 -9.64 -28.61
N ARG A 215 -20.51 -10.98 -28.79
CA ARG A 215 -20.10 -11.90 -27.74
C ARG A 215 -18.68 -11.62 -27.27
N SER A 216 -17.72 -11.48 -28.18
CA SER A 216 -16.33 -11.20 -27.84
C SER A 216 -16.16 -9.89 -27.07
N LEU A 217 -16.88 -8.84 -27.47
CA LEU A 217 -16.86 -7.54 -26.78
C LEU A 217 -17.43 -7.67 -25.37
N THR A 218 -18.61 -8.31 -25.24
CA THR A 218 -19.26 -8.46 -23.95
C THR A 218 -18.42 -9.31 -22.98
N TYR A 219 -17.87 -10.44 -23.42
CA TYR A 219 -17.00 -11.26 -22.57
C TYR A 219 -15.70 -10.58 -22.17
N ARG A 220 -15.13 -9.72 -23.02
CA ARG A 220 -13.95 -8.94 -22.66
C ARG A 220 -14.24 -7.78 -21.72
N ALA A 221 -15.46 -7.26 -21.76
CA ALA A 221 -15.91 -6.22 -20.81
C ALA A 221 -16.17 -6.79 -19.43
N ASP A 222 -16.40 -8.12 -19.33
CA ASP A 222 -16.68 -8.85 -18.10
C ASP A 222 -17.73 -8.16 -17.21
N PRO A 223 -18.94 -7.86 -17.75
CA PRO A 223 -19.96 -7.10 -17.04
C PRO A 223 -20.50 -7.87 -15.85
N ASP A 224 -20.73 -7.16 -14.75
CA ASP A 224 -21.44 -7.72 -13.60
C ASP A 224 -22.94 -7.94 -13.86
N GLY A 225 -23.64 -8.58 -12.91
CA GLY A 225 -25.06 -8.91 -13.06
C GLY A 225 -25.99 -7.70 -13.25
N ARG A 226 -25.61 -6.50 -12.81
CA ARG A 226 -26.36 -5.26 -13.05
C ARG A 226 -26.10 -4.72 -14.44
N GLU A 227 -24.85 -4.77 -14.87
CA GLU A 227 -24.44 -4.29 -16.18
C GLU A 227 -25.05 -5.13 -17.31
N ILE A 228 -25.01 -6.46 -17.19
CA ILE A 228 -25.66 -7.35 -18.17
C ILE A 228 -27.16 -7.15 -18.18
N SER A 229 -27.78 -6.95 -17.01
CA SER A 229 -29.23 -6.67 -16.90
C SER A 229 -29.58 -5.33 -17.55
N PHE A 230 -28.74 -4.30 -17.38
CA PHE A 230 -28.92 -3.01 -18.05
C PHE A 230 -28.81 -3.13 -19.58
N MET A 231 -27.77 -3.82 -20.07
CA MET A 231 -27.60 -4.06 -21.52
C MET A 231 -28.79 -4.81 -22.10
N ARG A 232 -29.31 -5.80 -21.38
CA ARG A 232 -30.50 -6.55 -21.75
C ARG A 232 -31.75 -5.67 -21.78
N ALA A 233 -31.94 -4.81 -20.76
CA ALA A 233 -33.06 -3.89 -20.70
C ALA A 233 -33.10 -2.93 -21.91
N VAL A 234 -31.94 -2.43 -22.33
CA VAL A 234 -31.81 -1.60 -23.55
C VAL A 234 -32.28 -2.38 -24.79
N ALA A 235 -31.82 -3.62 -24.96
CA ALA A 235 -32.23 -4.45 -26.09
C ALA A 235 -33.75 -4.71 -26.11
N ILE A 236 -34.35 -5.02 -24.95
CA ILE A 236 -35.81 -5.24 -24.83
C ILE A 236 -36.54 -3.94 -25.17
N GLU A 237 -36.10 -2.79 -24.69
CA GLU A 237 -36.80 -1.52 -24.94
C GLU A 237 -36.78 -1.09 -26.42
N VAL A 238 -35.71 -1.41 -27.14
CA VAL A 238 -35.67 -1.20 -28.60
C VAL A 238 -36.86 -1.93 -29.29
N VAL A 239 -37.08 -3.19 -28.96
CA VAL A 239 -38.19 -3.98 -29.53
C VAL A 239 -39.55 -3.40 -29.13
N ARG A 240 -39.73 -3.10 -27.85
CA ARG A 240 -40.97 -2.52 -27.33
C ARG A 240 -41.32 -1.17 -27.95
N TYR A 241 -40.29 -0.34 -28.20
CA TYR A 241 -40.47 0.95 -28.85
C TYR A 241 -41.00 0.79 -30.26
N LEU A 242 -40.45 -0.13 -31.04
CA LEU A 242 -40.87 -0.38 -32.41
C LEU A 242 -42.30 -0.93 -32.45
N GLU A 243 -42.63 -1.86 -31.58
CA GLU A 243 -43.99 -2.41 -31.42
C GLU A 243 -45.01 -1.29 -31.11
N ARG A 244 -44.70 -0.38 -30.21
CA ARG A 244 -45.60 0.76 -29.86
C ARG A 244 -45.75 1.78 -30.99
N THR A 245 -44.75 1.92 -31.85
CA THR A 245 -44.78 2.89 -32.93
C THR A 245 -45.23 2.33 -34.26
N GLY A 246 -45.64 1.03 -34.31
CA GLY A 246 -46.10 0.37 -35.52
C GLY A 246 -45.04 0.27 -36.63
N LYS A 247 -43.76 0.24 -36.26
CA LYS A 247 -42.62 0.15 -37.16
C LYS A 247 -42.00 -1.24 -37.25
N THR A 248 -42.71 -2.26 -36.83
CA THR A 248 -42.33 -3.68 -36.97
C THR A 248 -42.92 -4.28 -38.25
#